data_4d72b105a193f9c7bcfe4582c93c681d
#
_entry.id   4d72b105a193f9c7bcfe4582c93c681d
#
_cell.length_a   1.000
_cell.length_b   1.000
_cell.length_c   1.000
_cell.angle_alpha   90.00
_cell.angle_beta   90.00
_cell.angle_gamma   90.00
#
_symmetry.space_group_name_H-M   'P 1'
#
loop_
_entity.id
_entity.type
_entity.pdbx_description
1 polymer ?
#
loop_
_entity_poly.entity_id
_entity_poly.type
_entity_poly.pdbx_seq_one_letter_code
_entity_poly.pdbx_strand_id
1 'polypeptide(L)'
;MKTIGMILLTIFLGKSCSNEAQNDINNAVIQYSAHTRGFHLKIIITNQMATISKGRTPETMSQKQVKISDAHWNDLLVLFEKINLEAFPTLKDPTQKRHYDGAAIADLKVRYQDKNFETVDFDHGFPPAEIEKLVNKIVALDDEKE
;
A
#
# COMPACT_ATOMS: atom_id res chain seq x y z
N MET A 1 -14.69 44.96 -54.77
CA MET A 1 -14.87 44.87 -53.33
C MET A 1 -14.34 43.51 -52.88
N LYS A 2 -13.21 43.52 -52.24
CA LYS A 2 -12.57 42.26 -51.80
C LYS A 2 -12.91 42.03 -50.32
N THR A 3 -13.71 41.01 -50.02
CA THR A 3 -13.99 40.56 -48.69
C THR A 3 -12.85 39.67 -48.25
N ILE A 4 -12.09 40.13 -47.29
CA ILE A 4 -11.01 39.36 -46.63
C ILE A 4 -11.69 38.44 -45.60
N GLY A 5 -11.73 37.14 -45.90
CA GLY A 5 -12.14 36.12 -44.96
C GLY A 5 -11.05 35.93 -43.91
N MET A 6 -11.38 36.32 -42.70
CA MET A 6 -10.54 36.13 -41.51
C MET A 6 -10.68 34.68 -41.03
N ILE A 7 -9.69 33.84 -41.34
CA ILE A 7 -9.63 32.48 -40.85
C ILE A 7 -9.17 32.53 -39.39
N LEU A 8 -10.09 32.31 -38.47
CA LEU A 8 -9.82 32.16 -37.05
C LEU A 8 -9.22 30.79 -36.82
N LEU A 9 -7.89 30.71 -36.73
CA LEU A 9 -7.16 29.51 -36.36
C LEU A 9 -7.27 29.33 -34.85
N THR A 10 -8.26 28.56 -34.40
CA THR A 10 -8.36 28.12 -33.01
C THR A 10 -7.30 27.09 -32.76
N ILE A 11 -6.22 27.51 -32.12
CA ILE A 11 -5.21 26.61 -31.59
C ILE A 11 -5.83 25.90 -30.36
N PHE A 12 -6.32 24.67 -30.58
CA PHE A 12 -6.59 23.75 -29.48
C PHE A 12 -5.26 23.40 -28.84
N LEU A 13 -4.91 24.09 -27.76
CA LEU A 13 -3.93 23.62 -26.80
C LEU A 13 -4.50 22.40 -26.12
N GLY A 14 -4.32 21.24 -26.74
CA GLY A 14 -4.51 19.97 -26.09
C GLY A 14 -3.61 19.95 -24.85
N LYS A 15 -4.19 20.09 -23.66
CA LYS A 15 -3.52 19.67 -22.44
C LYS A 15 -3.20 18.21 -22.63
N SER A 16 -1.95 17.93 -22.98
CA SER A 16 -1.34 16.64 -22.76
C SER A 16 -1.36 16.44 -21.25
N CYS A 17 -2.38 15.74 -20.73
CA CYS A 17 -2.27 15.10 -19.44
C CYS A 17 -1.12 14.12 -19.60
N SER A 18 0.06 14.48 -19.14
CA SER A 18 1.08 13.50 -18.79
C SER A 18 0.42 12.63 -17.73
N ASN A 19 -0.07 11.46 -18.14
CA ASN A 19 -0.32 10.36 -17.24
C ASN A 19 1.07 9.94 -16.73
N GLU A 20 1.60 10.68 -15.75
CA GLU A 20 2.53 10.07 -14.83
C GLU A 20 1.78 8.87 -14.30
N ALA A 21 2.34 7.68 -14.56
CA ALA A 21 1.71 6.44 -14.18
C ALA A 21 1.56 6.45 -12.66
N GLN A 22 0.41 6.90 -12.18
CA GLN A 22 0.03 6.79 -10.79
C GLN A 22 -0.05 5.31 -10.48
N ASN A 23 0.60 4.88 -9.40
CA ASN A 23 0.52 3.50 -8.96
C ASN A 23 -0.95 3.14 -8.76
N ASP A 24 -1.46 2.22 -9.59
CA ASP A 24 -2.84 1.77 -9.50
C ASP A 24 -2.95 0.58 -8.55
N ILE A 25 -3.42 0.83 -7.35
CA ILE A 25 -3.62 -0.19 -6.32
C ILE A 25 -4.54 -1.33 -6.77
N ASN A 26 -5.45 -1.07 -7.73
CA ASN A 26 -6.35 -2.12 -8.25
C ASN A 26 -5.57 -3.25 -8.94
N ASN A 27 -4.38 -2.96 -9.45
CA ASN A 27 -3.50 -3.93 -10.09
C ASN A 27 -2.36 -4.40 -9.18
N ALA A 28 -2.39 -4.03 -7.92
CA ALA A 28 -1.40 -4.41 -6.92
C ALA A 28 -1.90 -5.52 -6.00
N VAL A 29 -0.98 -6.36 -5.55
CA VAL A 29 -1.18 -7.23 -4.38
C VAL A 29 -0.28 -6.70 -3.28
N ILE A 30 -0.89 -6.27 -2.19
CA ILE A 30 -0.18 -5.75 -1.02
C ILE A 30 -0.22 -6.80 0.08
N GLN A 31 0.91 -7.13 0.64
CA GLN A 31 1.02 -8.05 1.77
C GLN A 31 1.77 -7.38 2.91
N TYR A 32 1.13 -7.26 4.04
CA TYR A 32 1.75 -6.92 5.31
C TYR A 32 1.92 -8.18 6.14
N SER A 33 3.08 -8.38 6.73
CA SER A 33 3.35 -9.50 7.64
C SER A 33 3.97 -8.98 8.93
N ALA A 34 3.58 -9.58 10.04
CA ALA A 34 4.22 -9.34 11.33
C ALA A 34 4.25 -10.64 12.13
N HIS A 35 5.38 -10.98 12.71
CA HIS A 35 5.52 -12.20 13.49
C HIS A 35 6.53 -12.07 14.62
N THR A 36 6.24 -12.81 15.68
CA THR A 36 7.19 -13.08 16.78
C THR A 36 6.78 -14.39 17.46
N ARG A 37 7.47 -14.78 18.51
CA ARG A 37 7.10 -15.95 19.29
C ARG A 37 5.70 -15.77 19.90
N GLY A 38 4.74 -16.55 19.44
CA GLY A 38 3.33 -16.50 19.91
C GLY A 38 2.44 -15.42 19.28
N PHE A 39 2.90 -14.78 18.18
CA PHE A 39 2.09 -13.86 17.41
C PHE A 39 2.43 -13.94 15.92
N HIS A 40 1.42 -14.12 15.09
CA HIS A 40 1.54 -14.09 13.63
C HIS A 40 0.33 -13.34 13.07
N LEU A 41 0.60 -12.35 12.22
CA LEU A 41 -0.38 -11.57 11.48
C LEU A 41 0.05 -11.49 10.03
N LYS A 42 -0.86 -11.75 9.10
CA LYS A 42 -0.68 -11.56 7.67
C LYS A 42 -1.93 -10.93 7.09
N ILE A 43 -1.79 -9.82 6.40
CA ILE A 43 -2.87 -9.11 5.71
C ILE A 43 -2.51 -9.04 4.23
N ILE A 44 -3.36 -9.60 3.38
CA ILE A 44 -3.21 -9.54 1.92
C ILE A 44 -4.37 -8.76 1.36
N ILE A 45 -4.07 -7.71 0.59
CA ILE A 45 -5.07 -6.86 -0.06
C ILE A 45 -5.00 -7.08 -1.58
N THR A 46 -6.15 -7.37 -2.16
CA THR A 46 -6.35 -7.52 -3.60
C THR A 46 -7.77 -7.05 -3.96
N ASN A 47 -7.89 -6.13 -4.90
CA ASN A 47 -9.20 -5.67 -5.42
C ASN A 47 -10.23 -5.31 -4.33
N GLN A 48 -9.87 -4.43 -3.41
CA GLN A 48 -10.74 -3.97 -2.32
C GLN A 48 -11.16 -5.08 -1.33
N MET A 49 -10.48 -6.23 -1.35
CA MET A 49 -10.65 -7.31 -0.40
C MET A 49 -9.39 -7.49 0.43
N ALA A 50 -9.54 -7.61 1.73
CA ALA A 50 -8.48 -7.96 2.65
C ALA A 50 -8.66 -9.40 3.13
N THR A 51 -7.63 -10.21 2.98
CA THR A 51 -7.54 -11.54 3.61
C THR A 51 -6.62 -11.41 4.81
N ILE A 52 -7.16 -11.60 5.99
CA ILE A 52 -6.45 -11.40 7.27
C ILE A 52 -6.28 -12.77 7.93
N SER A 53 -5.04 -13.14 8.16
CA SER A 53 -4.68 -14.39 8.86
C SER A 53 -3.95 -14.03 10.15
N LYS A 54 -4.42 -14.54 11.29
CA LYS A 54 -3.88 -14.22 12.61
C LYS A 54 -3.88 -15.46 13.51
N GLY A 55 -2.83 -15.63 14.29
CA GLY A 55 -2.69 -16.77 15.18
C GLY A 55 -1.47 -16.67 16.09
N ARG A 56 -1.30 -17.68 16.93
CA ARG A 56 -0.13 -17.78 17.83
C ARG A 56 1.05 -18.47 17.17
N THR A 57 0.76 -19.39 16.26
CA THR A 57 1.76 -20.10 15.44
C THR A 57 1.27 -20.15 14.00
N PRO A 58 2.15 -20.40 13.01
CA PRO A 58 1.73 -20.53 11.61
C PRO A 58 0.61 -21.56 11.40
N GLU A 59 0.64 -22.66 12.14
CA GLU A 59 -0.32 -23.77 12.02
C GLU A 59 -1.69 -23.45 12.64
N THR A 60 -1.73 -22.49 13.57
CA THR A 60 -2.95 -22.10 14.31
C THR A 60 -3.56 -20.80 13.81
N MET A 61 -3.10 -20.28 12.67
CA MET A 61 -3.67 -19.06 12.09
C MET A 61 -5.10 -19.30 11.63
N SER A 62 -6.03 -18.48 12.12
CA SER A 62 -7.37 -18.35 11.56
C SER A 62 -7.36 -17.28 10.45
N GLN A 63 -8.23 -17.45 9.46
CA GLN A 63 -8.35 -16.56 8.32
C GLN A 63 -9.76 -15.98 8.23
N LYS A 64 -9.84 -14.68 8.02
CA LYS A 64 -11.08 -13.99 7.66
C LYS A 64 -10.88 -13.16 6.39
N GLN A 65 -11.96 -12.94 5.64
CA GLN A 65 -11.98 -12.02 4.51
C GLN A 65 -12.88 -10.84 4.86
N VAL A 66 -12.40 -9.64 4.58
CA VAL A 66 -13.11 -8.40 4.85
C VAL A 66 -13.17 -7.59 3.55
N LYS A 67 -14.36 -7.17 3.15
CA LYS A 67 -14.49 -6.18 2.09
C LYS A 67 -14.13 -4.81 2.64
N ILE A 68 -13.14 -4.17 2.05
CA ILE A 68 -12.71 -2.83 2.47
C ILE A 68 -13.79 -1.83 2.07
N SER A 69 -14.26 -1.00 3.01
CA SER A 69 -15.24 0.04 2.74
C SER A 69 -14.72 1.02 1.69
N ASP A 70 -15.61 1.63 0.90
CA ASP A 70 -15.21 2.58 -0.14
C ASP A 70 -14.41 3.76 0.40
N ALA A 71 -14.76 4.27 1.59
CA ALA A 71 -14.04 5.34 2.24
C ALA A 71 -12.60 4.91 2.61
N HIS A 72 -12.44 3.74 3.23
CA HIS A 72 -11.14 3.20 3.59
C HIS A 72 -10.30 2.87 2.34
N TRP A 73 -10.95 2.31 1.31
CA TRP A 73 -10.31 2.01 0.03
C TRP A 73 -9.78 3.27 -0.66
N ASN A 74 -10.54 4.35 -0.70
CA ASN A 74 -10.11 5.62 -1.25
C ASN A 74 -8.90 6.20 -0.50
N ASP A 75 -8.86 6.07 0.82
CA ASP A 75 -7.69 6.46 1.62
C ASP A 75 -6.44 5.64 1.22
N LEU A 76 -6.61 4.32 1.07
CA LEU A 76 -5.51 3.44 0.63
C LEU A 76 -5.01 3.79 -0.78
N LEU A 77 -5.93 4.09 -1.72
CA LEU A 77 -5.60 4.56 -3.08
C LEU A 77 -4.67 5.77 -3.03
N VAL A 78 -5.10 6.82 -2.31
CA VAL A 78 -4.35 8.08 -2.20
C VAL A 78 -2.99 7.89 -1.55
N LEU A 79 -2.90 7.02 -0.54
CA LEU A 79 -1.63 6.73 0.13
C LEU A 79 -0.69 5.91 -0.75
N PHE A 80 -1.23 4.92 -1.48
CA PHE A 80 -0.45 4.07 -2.35
C PHE A 80 0.15 4.83 -3.55
N GLU A 81 -0.61 5.76 -4.14
CA GLU A 81 -0.14 6.60 -5.24
C GLU A 81 1.10 7.43 -4.89
N LYS A 82 1.26 7.80 -3.62
CA LYS A 82 2.35 8.64 -3.13
C LYS A 82 3.62 7.88 -2.77
N ILE A 83 3.57 6.54 -2.77
CA ILE A 83 4.68 5.72 -2.32
C ILE A 83 5.66 5.45 -3.45
N ASN A 84 6.94 5.61 -3.15
CA ASN A 84 8.02 5.18 -4.02
C ASN A 84 8.36 3.72 -3.73
N LEU A 85 7.82 2.78 -4.53
CA LEU A 85 8.06 1.36 -4.38
C LEU A 85 9.54 0.97 -4.58
N GLU A 86 10.24 1.65 -5.47
CA GLU A 86 11.66 1.39 -5.72
C GLU A 86 12.56 1.73 -4.51
N ALA A 87 12.09 2.59 -3.61
CA ALA A 87 12.80 2.94 -2.40
C ALA A 87 12.66 1.91 -1.26
N PHE A 88 11.77 0.94 -1.37
CA PHE A 88 11.48 -0.04 -0.29
C PHE A 88 12.73 -0.68 0.32
N PRO A 89 13.72 -1.18 -0.44
CA PRO A 89 14.91 -1.78 0.14
C PRO A 89 15.82 -0.82 0.90
N THR A 90 15.63 0.49 0.72
CA THR A 90 16.46 1.55 1.31
C THR A 90 15.80 2.30 2.45
N LEU A 91 14.54 1.95 2.77
CA LEU A 91 13.82 2.56 3.88
C LEU A 91 14.52 2.24 5.22
N LYS A 92 14.50 3.22 6.12
CA LYS A 92 15.12 3.07 7.44
C LYS A 92 14.06 2.74 8.47
N ASP A 93 14.29 1.70 9.23
CA ASP A 93 13.47 1.37 10.38
C ASP A 93 13.71 2.38 11.52
N PRO A 94 12.64 2.97 12.10
CA PRO A 94 12.79 4.00 13.12
C PRO A 94 13.18 3.44 14.50
N THR A 95 12.93 2.16 14.76
CA THR A 95 13.20 1.51 16.04
C THR A 95 13.81 0.11 15.87
N GLN A 96 14.43 -0.41 16.93
CA GLN A 96 15.15 -1.69 16.95
C GLN A 96 14.60 -2.63 18.05
N LYS A 97 13.31 -2.46 18.42
CA LYS A 97 12.69 -3.19 19.54
C LYS A 97 12.62 -4.70 19.32
N ARG A 98 12.50 -5.14 18.04
CA ARG A 98 12.48 -6.57 17.67
C ARG A 98 13.74 -7.32 18.07
N HIS A 99 14.88 -6.63 18.23
CA HIS A 99 16.15 -7.26 18.60
C HIS A 99 16.23 -7.71 20.07
N TYR A 100 15.29 -7.21 20.91
CA TYR A 100 15.20 -7.61 22.33
C TYR A 100 13.77 -8.00 22.74
N ASP A 101 13.02 -8.61 21.82
CA ASP A 101 11.64 -9.07 22.00
C ASP A 101 10.62 -7.93 22.36
N GLY A 102 10.96 -6.69 22.08
CA GLY A 102 10.10 -5.53 22.36
C GLY A 102 9.05 -5.24 21.27
N ALA A 103 9.15 -5.89 20.10
CA ALA A 103 8.19 -5.80 19.01
C ALA A 103 8.27 -7.03 18.10
N ALA A 104 7.18 -7.34 17.40
CA ALA A 104 7.19 -8.32 16.32
C ALA A 104 8.01 -7.81 15.13
N ILE A 105 8.57 -8.71 14.35
CA ILE A 105 9.26 -8.41 13.09
C ILE A 105 8.19 -8.23 12.03
N ALA A 106 8.20 -7.09 11.33
CA ALA A 106 7.24 -6.78 10.28
C ALA A 106 7.91 -6.43 8.96
N ASP A 107 7.21 -6.68 7.87
CA ASP A 107 7.59 -6.31 6.51
C ASP A 107 6.36 -5.96 5.65
N LEU A 108 6.58 -5.16 4.62
CA LEU A 108 5.59 -4.83 3.60
C LEU A 108 6.11 -5.28 2.23
N LYS A 109 5.31 -6.09 1.55
CA LYS A 109 5.56 -6.54 0.18
C LYS A 109 4.48 -6.03 -0.74
N VAL A 110 4.87 -5.60 -1.92
CA VAL A 110 3.96 -5.19 -2.99
C VAL A 110 4.36 -5.89 -4.27
N ARG A 111 3.41 -6.59 -4.89
CA ARG A 111 3.54 -7.06 -6.27
C ARG A 111 2.75 -6.13 -7.17
N TYR A 112 3.44 -5.47 -8.08
CA TYR A 112 2.87 -4.49 -8.99
C TYR A 112 3.58 -4.53 -10.35
N GLN A 113 2.82 -4.59 -11.45
CA GLN A 113 3.36 -4.64 -12.81
C GLN A 113 4.44 -5.72 -13.00
N ASP A 114 4.15 -6.94 -12.54
CA ASP A 114 5.05 -8.12 -12.59
C ASP A 114 6.39 -7.96 -11.84
N LYS A 115 6.51 -6.91 -11.02
CA LYS A 115 7.64 -6.69 -10.13
C LYS A 115 7.24 -6.90 -8.67
N ASN A 116 8.20 -7.35 -7.88
CA ASN A 116 8.07 -7.49 -6.43
C ASN A 116 8.92 -6.44 -5.74
N PHE A 117 8.30 -5.72 -4.81
CA PHE A 117 8.93 -4.72 -3.96
C PHE A 117 8.78 -5.19 -2.52
N GLU A 118 9.86 -5.12 -1.75
CA GLU A 118 9.89 -5.57 -0.37
C GLU A 118 10.70 -4.58 0.48
N THR A 119 10.14 -4.18 1.62
CA THR A 119 10.85 -3.35 2.58
C THR A 119 11.90 -4.16 3.33
N VAL A 120 12.85 -3.46 3.95
CA VAL A 120 13.61 -4.05 5.04
C VAL A 120 12.67 -4.37 6.21
N ASP A 121 13.08 -5.29 7.07
CA ASP A 121 12.35 -5.59 8.30
C ASP A 121 12.30 -4.37 9.22
N PHE A 122 11.15 -4.14 9.83
CA PHE A 122 10.93 -3.09 10.82
C PHE A 122 10.10 -3.61 12.00
N ASP A 123 9.98 -2.82 13.04
CA ASP A 123 9.18 -3.18 14.22
C ASP A 123 7.69 -3.01 13.93
N HIS A 124 6.88 -4.02 14.21
CA HIS A 124 5.42 -3.93 14.16
C HIS A 124 4.93 -2.77 15.05
N GLY A 125 4.14 -1.88 14.46
CA GLY A 125 3.68 -0.64 15.11
C GLY A 125 4.62 0.57 14.93
N PHE A 126 5.81 0.37 14.36
CA PHE A 126 6.80 1.43 14.12
C PHE A 126 7.38 1.34 12.70
N PRO A 127 6.55 1.49 11.66
CA PRO A 127 7.01 1.43 10.28
C PRO A 127 7.88 2.64 9.91
N PRO A 128 8.69 2.52 8.85
CA PRO A 128 9.40 3.67 8.26
C PRO A 128 8.44 4.82 7.95
N ALA A 129 8.92 6.05 8.15
CA ALA A 129 8.10 7.27 8.03
C ALA A 129 7.42 7.42 6.66
N GLU A 130 8.09 6.99 5.60
CA GLU A 130 7.61 7.11 4.22
C GLU A 130 6.37 6.24 3.94
N ILE A 131 6.22 5.13 4.66
CA ILE A 131 5.10 4.17 4.51
C ILE A 131 4.18 4.11 5.73
N GLU A 132 4.44 4.93 6.75
CA GLU A 132 3.74 4.85 8.04
C GLU A 132 2.22 4.94 7.90
N LYS A 133 1.73 5.93 7.15
CA LYS A 133 0.29 6.11 6.96
C LYS A 133 -0.36 4.94 6.23
N LEU A 134 0.31 4.39 5.22
CA LEU A 134 -0.20 3.23 4.49
C LEU A 134 -0.23 1.99 5.39
N VAL A 135 0.86 1.70 6.08
CA VAL A 135 0.95 0.53 6.97
C VAL A 135 -0.08 0.61 8.09
N ASN A 136 -0.25 1.78 8.72
CA ASN A 136 -1.24 1.96 9.78
C ASN A 136 -2.68 1.74 9.26
N LYS A 137 -2.99 2.18 8.03
CA LYS A 137 -4.28 1.91 7.39
C LYS A 137 -4.48 0.42 7.10
N ILE A 138 -3.45 -0.28 6.65
CA ILE A 138 -3.51 -1.72 6.39
C ILE A 138 -3.75 -2.49 7.70
N VAL A 139 -2.99 -2.19 8.75
CA VAL A 139 -3.09 -2.87 10.04
C VAL A 139 -4.45 -2.63 10.70
N ALA A 140 -5.04 -1.45 10.52
CA ALA A 140 -6.38 -1.13 11.04
C ALA A 140 -7.49 -2.03 10.48
N LEU A 141 -7.28 -2.68 9.33
CA LEU A 141 -8.24 -3.66 8.77
C LEU A 141 -8.43 -4.90 9.66
N ASP A 142 -7.46 -5.23 10.53
CA ASP A 142 -7.60 -6.34 11.48
C ASP A 142 -8.70 -6.09 12.52
N ASP A 143 -8.95 -4.83 12.84
CA ASP A 143 -9.98 -4.42 13.81
C ASP A 143 -11.37 -4.24 13.18
N GLU A 144 -11.48 -4.25 11.83
CA GLU A 144 -12.77 -4.17 11.15
C GLU A 144 -13.56 -5.48 11.35
N LYS A 145 -14.83 -5.33 11.72
CA LYS A 145 -15.77 -6.45 11.84
C LYS A 145 -16.32 -6.81 10.47
N GLU A 146 -16.60 -8.09 10.29
CA GLU A 146 -17.32 -8.63 9.12
C GLU A 146 -18.68 -7.96 8.95
#